data_0bc517bf537fb49fe8d66f0121430059
#
_entry.id   0bc517bf537fb49fe8d66f0121430059
#
_cell.length_a   1.000
_cell.length_b   1.000
_cell.length_c   1.000
_cell.angle_alpha   90.00
_cell.angle_beta   90.00
_cell.angle_gamma   90.00
#
_symmetry.space_group_name_H-M   'P 1'
#
loop_
_entity.id
_entity.type
_entity.pdbx_description
1 polymer ?
#
loop_
_entity_poly.entity_id
_entity_poly.type
_entity_poly.pdbx_seq_one_letter_code
_entity_poly.pdbx_strand_id
1 'polypeptide(L)'
;MKLLFAASTAGLAALFLLVPTAYGLQYYECESSRVFGYQVISSYAKSASPDIITARDPIFDGGEIKGAYRFTSNQPDGTPTTYLIQSVNVEPYQRLFESSEGQWRICTPKNGHL
;
A
#
# COMPACT_ATOMS: atom_id res chain seq x y z
N MET A 1 10.70 37.13 -12.71
CA MET A 1 10.51 36.23 -12.82
C MET A 1 10.22 35.91 -12.53
N LYS A 2 10.39 35.92 -12.27
CA LYS A 2 10.17 34.99 -12.24
C LYS A 2 9.89 34.46 -11.92
N LEU A 3 10.10 34.92 -11.88
CA LEU A 3 9.97 33.90 -11.84
C LEU A 3 9.76 33.46 -11.39
N LEU A 4 9.88 33.89 -11.49
CA LEU A 4 9.91 33.01 -11.39
C LEU A 4 9.61 32.66 -10.87
N PHE A 5 9.69 32.75 -11.05
CA PHE A 5 9.73 31.92 -10.79
C PHE A 5 9.42 31.59 -10.32
N ALA A 6 9.58 32.67 -10.40
CA ALA A 6 9.56 31.84 -10.37
C ALA A 6 9.24 31.42 -10.03
N ALA A 7 9.43 31.97 -9.97
CA ALA A 7 9.40 31.07 -10.03
C ALA A 7 8.98 30.61 -9.60
N SER A 8 9.10 31.08 -9.63
CA SER A 8 9.04 30.13 -9.60
C SER A 8 8.47 29.68 -9.12
N THR A 9 8.64 30.07 -9.08
CA THR A 9 8.45 29.08 -9.08
C THR A 9 7.88 28.62 -8.83
N ALA A 10 8.21 29.21 -8.75
CA ALA A 10 7.97 28.18 -8.95
C ALA A 10 7.61 27.66 -8.75
N GLY A 11 7.87 28.29 -8.60
CA GLY A 11 7.80 27.26 -8.91
C GLY A 11 7.45 26.72 -8.38
N LEU A 12 7.32 26.78 -8.17
CA LEU A 12 7.18 25.71 -8.16
C LEU A 12 6.62 25.28 -7.74
N ALA A 13 7.00 25.62 -7.64
CA ALA A 13 6.58 24.62 -7.73
C ALA A 13 6.22 24.16 -7.73
N ALA A 14 6.42 24.38 -7.63
CA ALA A 14 6.11 23.40 -7.98
C ALA A 14 6.04 22.86 -7.90
N LEU A 15 6.13 23.28 -7.75
CA LEU A 15 6.15 22.32 -7.98
C LEU A 15 5.84 21.75 -7.55
N PHE A 16 5.97 21.95 -7.38
CA PHE A 16 5.72 20.93 -7.33
C PHE A 16 5.15 20.48 -7.18
N LEU A 17 5.29 20.66 -7.27
CA LEU A 17 4.90 19.80 -7.46
C LEU A 17 4.65 19.32 -7.76
N LEU A 18 4.60 19.20 -8.04
CA LEU A 18 4.57 18.46 -8.43
C LEU A 18 4.69 17.74 -8.56
N VAL A 19 4.84 17.76 -8.56
CA VAL A 19 4.95 16.72 -8.77
C VAL A 19 4.80 15.54 -8.53
N PRO A 20 5.18 15.16 -8.15
CA PRO A 20 5.14 13.78 -7.77
C PRO A 20 3.82 13.16 -8.08
N THR A 21 2.82 13.86 -7.93
CA THR A 21 1.53 13.42 -8.44
C THR A 21 1.55 13.21 -9.93
N ALA A 22 2.52 13.79 -10.59
CA ALA A 22 2.68 13.58 -12.01
C ALA A 22 2.99 12.13 -12.34
N TYR A 23 3.47 11.38 -11.39
CA TYR A 23 3.75 9.97 -11.58
C TYR A 23 2.57 9.10 -11.27
N GLY A 24 1.42 9.73 -11.09
CA GLY A 24 0.24 9.00 -10.73
C GLY A 24 0.27 8.58 -9.27
N LEU A 25 -0.82 8.06 -8.83
CA LEU A 25 -0.95 7.54 -7.49
C LEU A 25 -0.70 6.05 -7.51
N GLN A 26 0.00 5.57 -6.49
CA GLN A 26 0.14 4.13 -6.30
C GLN A 26 -0.96 3.66 -5.38
N TYR A 27 -1.47 2.47 -5.66
CA TYR A 27 -2.53 1.90 -4.86
C TYR A 27 -2.48 0.38 -4.97
N TYR A 28 -3.17 -0.29 -4.04
CA TYR A 28 -3.36 -1.73 -4.08
C TYR A 28 -4.80 -2.01 -4.46
N GLU A 29 -4.98 -2.96 -5.35
CA GLU A 29 -6.32 -3.43 -5.72
C GLU A 29 -6.45 -4.89 -5.32
N CYS A 30 -7.45 -5.19 -4.51
CA CYS A 30 -7.72 -6.54 -4.02
C CYS A 30 -8.73 -7.23 -4.91
N GLU A 31 -8.85 -8.56 -4.78
CA GLU A 31 -9.76 -9.34 -5.61
C GLU A 31 -11.20 -8.90 -5.47
N SER A 32 -11.59 -8.43 -4.28
CA SER A 32 -12.94 -7.93 -4.05
C SER A 32 -13.20 -6.57 -4.69
N SER A 33 -12.21 -6.00 -5.36
CA SER A 33 -12.21 -4.65 -5.91
C SER A 33 -12.01 -3.56 -4.84
N ARG A 34 -11.72 -3.97 -3.61
CA ARG A 34 -11.35 -3.00 -2.59
C ARG A 34 -10.00 -2.38 -2.95
N VAL A 35 -9.90 -1.07 -2.84
CA VAL A 35 -8.69 -0.34 -3.19
C VAL A 35 -8.18 0.40 -1.97
N PHE A 36 -6.87 0.34 -1.77
CA PHE A 36 -6.20 1.07 -0.69
C PHE A 36 -5.09 1.90 -1.29
N GLY A 37 -5.00 3.17 -0.90
CA GLY A 37 -3.88 4.00 -1.31
C GLY A 37 -2.57 3.45 -0.78
N TYR A 38 -1.52 3.54 -1.58
CA TYR A 38 -0.21 3.02 -1.19
C TYR A 38 0.26 3.61 0.12
N GLN A 39 0.06 4.92 0.32
CA GLN A 39 0.54 5.58 1.52
C GLN A 39 -0.20 5.16 2.77
N VAL A 40 -1.49 4.84 2.64
CA VAL A 40 -2.26 4.32 3.77
C VAL A 40 -1.66 2.99 4.22
N ILE A 41 -1.37 2.11 3.28
CA ILE A 41 -0.81 0.80 3.59
C ILE A 41 0.62 0.95 4.13
N SER A 42 1.41 1.85 3.58
CA SER A 42 2.76 2.12 4.11
C SER A 42 2.72 2.64 5.53
N SER A 43 1.72 3.45 5.84
CA SER A 43 1.53 3.95 7.20
C SER A 43 1.26 2.81 8.17
N TYR A 44 0.39 1.88 7.79
CA TYR A 44 0.12 0.69 8.59
C TYR A 44 1.36 -0.21 8.69
N ALA A 45 2.11 -0.33 7.61
CA ALA A 45 3.30 -1.18 7.58
C ALA A 45 4.35 -0.74 8.59
N LYS A 46 4.36 0.54 8.95
CA LYS A 46 5.27 1.03 9.99
C LYS A 46 4.95 0.46 11.36
N SER A 47 3.74 -0.03 11.55
CA SER A 47 3.32 -0.67 12.80
C SER A 47 3.50 -2.19 12.74
N ALA A 48 4.03 -2.72 11.65
CA ALA A 48 4.24 -4.17 11.54
C ALA A 48 5.20 -4.66 12.62
N SER A 49 4.86 -5.79 13.20
CA SER A 49 5.62 -6.35 14.32
C SER A 49 5.86 -7.84 14.09
N PRO A 50 7.04 -8.36 14.47
CA PRO A 50 7.29 -9.80 14.43
C PRO A 50 6.29 -10.58 15.28
N ASP A 51 5.79 -9.98 16.35
CA ASP A 51 4.89 -10.66 17.28
C ASP A 51 3.53 -10.98 16.65
N ILE A 52 3.20 -10.34 15.53
CA ILE A 52 1.93 -10.55 14.85
C ILE A 52 2.04 -11.66 13.81
N ILE A 53 3.24 -12.07 13.45
CA ILE A 53 3.46 -13.11 12.45
C ILE A 53 2.94 -14.44 13.01
N THR A 54 2.19 -15.19 12.18
CA THR A 54 1.74 -16.53 12.54
C THR A 54 2.18 -17.53 11.50
N ALA A 55 2.14 -18.82 11.86
CA ALA A 55 2.52 -19.88 10.96
C ALA A 55 1.57 -20.02 9.78
N ARG A 56 0.38 -19.43 9.87
CA ARG A 56 -0.62 -19.49 8.82
C ARG A 56 -0.54 -18.32 7.84
N ASP A 57 0.38 -17.40 8.08
CA ASP A 57 0.51 -16.25 7.19
C ASP A 57 1.01 -16.71 5.83
N PRO A 58 0.53 -16.09 4.75
CA PRO A 58 0.94 -16.48 3.41
C PRO A 58 2.40 -16.17 3.15
N ILE A 59 3.01 -16.98 2.28
CA ILE A 59 4.35 -16.73 1.78
C ILE A 59 4.22 -16.45 0.30
N PHE A 60 4.78 -15.33 -0.15
CA PHE A 60 4.67 -14.90 -1.51
C PHE A 60 6.05 -14.45 -2.02
N ASP A 61 6.49 -15.05 -3.11
CA ASP A 61 7.77 -14.72 -3.75
C ASP A 61 8.98 -14.85 -2.83
N GLY A 62 8.89 -15.69 -1.81
CA GLY A 62 10.00 -15.92 -0.91
C GLY A 62 10.32 -14.74 -0.03
N GLY A 63 11.57 -14.67 0.44
CA GLY A 63 11.98 -13.66 1.39
C GLY A 63 11.61 -14.03 2.81
N GLU A 64 12.06 -13.22 3.73
CA GLU A 64 11.78 -13.42 5.15
C GLU A 64 10.82 -12.34 5.63
N ILE A 65 9.74 -12.77 6.28
CA ILE A 65 8.75 -11.84 6.83
C ILE A 65 9.33 -11.25 8.12
N LYS A 66 9.50 -9.94 8.14
CA LYS A 66 10.09 -9.24 9.28
C LYS A 66 9.04 -8.73 10.25
N GLY A 67 7.81 -8.56 9.78
CA GLY A 67 6.72 -8.10 10.63
C GLY A 67 5.41 -8.22 9.92
N ALA A 68 4.33 -8.14 10.69
CA ALA A 68 2.98 -8.20 10.16
C ALA A 68 2.09 -7.20 10.89
N TYR A 69 1.02 -6.79 10.21
CA TYR A 69 0.01 -5.93 10.79
C TYR A 69 -1.33 -6.36 10.21
N ARG A 70 -2.33 -6.52 11.08
CA ARG A 70 -3.67 -6.93 10.66
C ARG A 70 -4.66 -5.83 10.97
N PHE A 71 -5.61 -5.63 10.06
CA PHE A 71 -6.68 -4.69 10.29
C PHE A 71 -7.94 -5.19 9.60
N THR A 72 -9.08 -4.65 10.00
CA THR A 72 -10.38 -5.00 9.42
C THR A 72 -10.91 -3.80 8.66
N SER A 73 -11.43 -4.04 7.47
CA SER A 73 -12.08 -3.02 6.67
C SER A 73 -13.17 -3.68 5.87
N ASN A 74 -14.09 -2.88 5.32
CA ASN A 74 -15.19 -3.43 4.55
C ASN A 74 -14.82 -3.54 3.07
N GLN A 75 -15.28 -4.61 2.44
CA GLN A 75 -15.27 -4.72 0.99
C GLN A 75 -16.27 -3.74 0.38
N PRO A 76 -16.20 -3.50 -0.94
CA PRO A 76 -17.19 -2.61 -1.58
C PRO A 76 -18.63 -3.00 -1.33
N ASP A 77 -18.92 -4.28 -1.13
CA ASP A 77 -20.27 -4.76 -0.86
C ASP A 77 -20.65 -4.64 0.63
N GLY A 78 -19.77 -4.09 1.47
CA GLY A 78 -20.01 -3.90 2.88
C GLY A 78 -19.58 -5.05 3.76
N THR A 79 -19.06 -6.13 3.22
CA THR A 79 -18.63 -7.29 3.99
C THR A 79 -17.38 -6.96 4.81
N PRO A 80 -17.41 -7.13 6.15
CA PRO A 80 -16.21 -6.94 6.96
C PRO A 80 -15.16 -8.00 6.59
N THR A 81 -13.93 -7.55 6.42
CA THR A 81 -12.85 -8.41 5.92
C THR A 81 -11.56 -8.08 6.65
N THR A 82 -10.77 -9.10 6.96
CA THR A 82 -9.47 -8.93 7.58
C THR A 82 -8.41 -8.79 6.49
N TYR A 83 -7.52 -7.84 6.68
CA TYR A 83 -6.40 -7.59 5.80
C TYR A 83 -5.10 -7.80 6.55
N LEU A 84 -4.08 -8.21 5.85
CA LEU A 84 -2.76 -8.49 6.39
C LEU A 84 -1.71 -7.73 5.60
N ILE A 85 -0.87 -6.99 6.31
CA ILE A 85 0.28 -6.34 5.72
C ILE A 85 1.52 -7.06 6.22
N GLN A 86 2.42 -7.42 5.30
CA GLN A 86 3.70 -8.01 5.63
C GLN A 86 4.80 -7.05 5.28
N SER A 87 5.77 -6.93 6.17
CA SER A 87 7.04 -6.28 5.91
C SER A 87 8.06 -7.39 5.64
N VAL A 88 8.74 -7.33 4.51
CA VAL A 88 9.58 -8.44 4.01
C VAL A 88 10.94 -7.89 3.63
N ASN A 89 11.96 -8.74 3.65
CA ASN A 89 13.34 -8.31 3.40
C ASN A 89 13.77 -8.36 1.93
N VAL A 90 12.84 -8.72 1.04
CA VAL A 90 13.10 -8.68 -0.42
C VAL A 90 11.94 -7.98 -1.10
N GLU A 91 12.17 -7.49 -2.30
CA GLU A 91 11.10 -6.85 -3.05
C GLU A 91 10.00 -7.82 -3.44
N PRO A 92 8.76 -7.40 -3.39
CA PRO A 92 8.30 -6.13 -2.82
C PRO A 92 8.39 -6.17 -1.29
N TYR A 93 8.97 -5.13 -0.73
CA TYR A 93 9.24 -5.09 0.72
C TYR A 93 7.98 -4.98 1.56
N GLN A 94 6.88 -4.63 0.94
CA GLN A 94 5.59 -4.45 1.59
C GLN A 94 4.54 -5.19 0.78
N ARG A 95 3.74 -6.02 1.44
CA ARG A 95 2.75 -6.85 0.77
C ARG A 95 1.43 -6.73 1.51
N LEU A 96 0.33 -6.65 0.75
CA LEU A 96 -1.01 -6.56 1.30
C LEU A 96 -1.81 -7.77 0.84
N PHE A 97 -2.49 -8.41 1.80
CA PHE A 97 -3.34 -9.56 1.53
C PHE A 97 -4.74 -9.29 2.05
N GLU A 98 -5.72 -9.84 1.36
CA GLU A 98 -7.13 -9.81 1.72
C GLU A 98 -7.57 -11.22 2.04
N SER A 99 -8.26 -11.41 3.18
CA SER A 99 -8.80 -12.74 3.51
C SER A 99 -10.08 -12.98 2.72
N SER A 100 -10.23 -14.20 2.23
CA SER A 100 -11.43 -14.59 1.49
C SER A 100 -11.63 -16.08 1.69
N GLU A 101 -12.76 -16.48 2.27
CA GLU A 101 -13.13 -17.88 2.42
C GLU A 101 -12.03 -18.71 3.07
N GLY A 102 -11.42 -18.15 4.12
CA GLY A 102 -10.37 -18.84 4.86
C GLY A 102 -9.01 -18.83 4.20
N GLN A 103 -8.87 -18.12 3.10
CA GLN A 103 -7.60 -18.03 2.38
C GLN A 103 -7.15 -16.57 2.27
N TRP A 104 -5.84 -16.40 2.15
CA TRP A 104 -5.26 -15.10 1.89
C TRP A 104 -5.05 -14.93 0.39
N ARG A 105 -5.46 -13.79 -0.14
CA ARG A 105 -5.27 -13.45 -1.54
C ARG A 105 -4.51 -12.13 -1.62
N ILE A 106 -3.46 -12.13 -2.42
CA ILE A 106 -2.62 -10.95 -2.50
C ILE A 106 -3.35 -9.84 -3.27
N CYS A 107 -3.22 -8.62 -2.75
CA CYS A 107 -3.70 -7.44 -3.47
C CYS A 107 -2.57 -6.94 -4.35
N THR A 108 -2.91 -6.52 -5.55
CA THR A 108 -1.92 -6.15 -6.57
C THR A 108 -1.59 -4.67 -6.49
N PRO A 109 -0.31 -4.32 -6.35
CA PRO A 109 0.08 -2.92 -6.44
C PRO A 109 -0.07 -2.42 -7.87
N LYS A 110 -0.60 -1.22 -8.01
CA LYS A 110 -0.86 -0.61 -9.30
C LYS A 110 -0.48 0.86 -9.27
N ASN A 111 -0.23 1.40 -10.45
CA ASN A 111 -0.03 2.82 -10.65
C ASN A 111 -1.18 3.36 -11.45
N GLY A 112 -1.57 4.58 -11.15
CA GLY A 112 -2.62 5.21 -11.90
C GLY A 112 -3.39 6.21 -11.07
N HIS A 113 -4.54 6.62 -11.60
CA HIS A 113 -5.44 7.52 -10.91
C HIS A 113 -6.54 6.69 -10.26
N LEU A 114 -6.84 7.06 -9.04
CA LEU A 114 -7.96 6.45 -8.33
C LEU A 114 -9.26 7.14 -8.68
#